data_2a0d9ed8d9f2c3e67a0f90014351a2cb
#
_entry.id   2a0d9ed8d9f2c3e67a0f90014351a2cb
#
_cell.length_a   1.000
_cell.length_b   1.000
_cell.length_c   1.000
_cell.angle_alpha   90.00
_cell.angle_beta   90.00
_cell.angle_gamma   90.00
#
_symmetry.space_group_name_H-M   'P 1'
#
loop_
_entity.id
_entity.type
_entity.pdbx_description
1 polymer ?
#
loop_
_entity_poly.entity_id
_entity_poly.type
_entity_poly.pdbx_seq_one_letter_code
_entity_poly.pdbx_strand_id
1 'polypeptide(L)'
;MKAHVCQNHTDRITKTRCYRCKTYICTDCILHLDRHYFCSKKCFWLNRWDEFWQNLSKRKLELLAGWNVLLTLALIGAFLLIWRGAGHADSVENNEAEVSENQPFMLAAPLDSLKKISGDIFTENSTSSEYTLSLKVQRGWIINIWRNDWPVVSEIATKDSNRQFVIPLSYDVNDIRVGVWNNRQQLAMDRQFQVIYRSMMVETLNRSVVRGNPVQRRVSLTFDGGSLNTGATEILDILAENDIRTTVFLTGQFVEKYPDLVNRILGDGHEIGNHTYNHPHLTQYDSLKKHITAPEVTREFLQHQLRRTDSLFFALTGKKMQPYWRAPFGEINPDIIRWAAEIGYMHIYWSRGLDTRDWISDPSTLGFQTPSEAYFKIIEKDNARSELNGGIVLMHLGTERETEPMYSMLPGLIRDLKDRNFEIVSISKLLNP
;
A
#
# COMPACT_ATOMS: atom_id res chain seq x y z
N MET A 1 -10.64 -41.35 21.49
CA MET A 1 -10.67 -39.96 20.91
C MET A 1 -9.29 -39.35 21.13
N LYS A 2 -8.63 -38.90 20.06
CA LYS A 2 -7.31 -38.26 20.18
C LYS A 2 -7.42 -36.94 20.94
N ALA A 3 -6.68 -36.78 22.01
CA ALA A 3 -6.54 -35.51 22.72
C ALA A 3 -5.59 -34.60 21.95
N HIS A 4 -5.90 -33.34 21.88
CA HIS A 4 -5.11 -32.34 21.14
C HIS A 4 -4.58 -31.29 22.08
N VAL A 5 -3.42 -30.74 21.79
CA VAL A 5 -2.76 -29.70 22.57
C VAL A 5 -3.29 -28.32 22.18
N CYS A 6 -3.45 -27.40 23.14
CA CYS A 6 -3.84 -26.03 22.87
C CYS A 6 -2.73 -25.31 22.07
N GLN A 7 -3.10 -24.54 21.06
CA GLN A 7 -2.14 -23.81 20.24
C GLN A 7 -1.27 -22.84 21.03
N ASN A 8 -1.81 -22.22 22.08
CA ASN A 8 -1.09 -21.22 22.90
C ASN A 8 -0.50 -21.79 24.20
N HIS A 9 -0.82 -23.06 24.56
CA HIS A 9 -0.36 -23.72 25.77
C HIS A 9 -0.06 -25.19 25.46
N THR A 10 1.20 -25.47 25.27
CA THR A 10 1.68 -26.83 24.87
C THR A 10 1.53 -27.90 25.95
N ASP A 11 1.34 -27.49 27.21
CA ASP A 11 1.10 -28.32 28.38
C ASP A 11 -0.38 -28.68 28.61
N ARG A 12 -1.31 -28.09 27.84
CA ARG A 12 -2.76 -28.24 28.06
C ARG A 12 -3.46 -28.99 26.96
N ILE A 13 -4.10 -30.09 27.34
CA ILE A 13 -4.90 -30.93 26.45
C ILE A 13 -6.32 -30.39 26.37
N THR A 14 -6.87 -30.28 25.16
CA THR A 14 -8.21 -29.76 24.91
C THR A 14 -8.93 -30.51 23.79
N LYS A 15 -10.28 -30.46 23.83
CA LYS A 15 -11.16 -30.92 22.74
C LYS A 15 -11.87 -29.76 22.07
N THR A 16 -11.78 -28.55 22.61
CA THR A 16 -12.49 -27.38 22.13
C THR A 16 -11.74 -26.74 20.97
N ARG A 17 -12.46 -26.39 19.92
CA ARG A 17 -11.94 -25.74 18.73
C ARG A 17 -12.54 -24.34 18.57
N CYS A 18 -11.76 -23.43 18.06
CA CYS A 18 -12.25 -22.16 17.58
C CYS A 18 -13.31 -22.37 16.48
N TYR A 19 -14.44 -21.71 16.60
CA TYR A 19 -15.55 -21.87 15.66
C TYR A 19 -15.13 -21.53 14.21
N ARG A 20 -14.31 -20.50 14.02
CA ARG A 20 -13.87 -20.06 12.71
C ARG A 20 -12.63 -20.80 12.18
N CYS A 21 -11.50 -20.67 12.85
CA CYS A 21 -10.21 -21.20 12.34
C CYS A 21 -9.96 -22.68 12.68
N LYS A 22 -10.87 -23.30 13.45
CA LYS A 22 -10.84 -24.73 13.85
C LYS A 22 -9.63 -25.13 14.72
N THR A 23 -8.80 -24.20 15.14
CA THR A 23 -7.67 -24.43 16.02
C THR A 23 -8.11 -24.90 17.40
N TYR A 24 -7.34 -25.78 18.04
CA TYR A 24 -7.60 -26.26 19.37
C TYR A 24 -7.22 -25.23 20.44
N ILE A 25 -8.12 -24.94 21.38
CA ILE A 25 -8.00 -23.89 22.41
C ILE A 25 -8.42 -24.41 23.77
N CYS A 26 -7.59 -24.20 24.80
CA CYS A 26 -7.92 -24.55 26.18
C CYS A 26 -8.88 -23.53 26.82
N THR A 27 -9.35 -23.83 28.01
CA THR A 27 -10.31 -23.00 28.75
C THR A 27 -9.86 -21.56 28.94
N ASP A 28 -8.57 -21.32 29.13
CA ASP A 28 -8.01 -19.98 29.34
C ASP A 28 -7.86 -19.17 28.05
N CYS A 29 -7.87 -19.83 26.89
CA CYS A 29 -7.80 -19.22 25.57
C CYS A 29 -9.16 -19.03 24.91
N ILE A 30 -10.24 -19.52 25.54
CA ILE A 30 -11.59 -19.45 24.96
C ILE A 30 -12.18 -18.06 25.16
N LEU A 31 -12.60 -17.47 24.07
CA LEU A 31 -13.56 -16.36 24.06
C LEU A 31 -14.93 -16.89 23.68
N HIS A 32 -15.85 -16.87 24.65
CA HIS A 32 -17.24 -17.29 24.42
C HIS A 32 -18.08 -16.08 23.97
N LEU A 33 -18.40 -16.03 22.68
CA LEU A 33 -19.17 -14.94 22.08
C LEU A 33 -20.22 -15.52 21.12
N ASP A 34 -21.44 -14.99 21.14
CA ASP A 34 -22.56 -15.40 20.29
C ASP A 34 -22.79 -16.94 20.25
N ARG A 35 -22.77 -17.59 21.43
CA ARG A 35 -22.95 -19.05 21.62
C ARG A 35 -21.85 -19.93 20.98
N HIS A 36 -20.73 -19.33 20.55
CA HIS A 36 -19.59 -20.04 19.94
C HIS A 36 -18.28 -19.72 20.68
N TYR A 37 -17.30 -20.61 20.51
CA TYR A 37 -15.98 -20.45 21.08
C TYR A 37 -14.99 -19.94 20.02
N PHE A 38 -14.26 -18.89 20.34
CA PHE A 38 -13.25 -18.28 19.47
C PHE A 38 -11.88 -18.22 20.16
N CYS A 39 -10.81 -18.33 19.38
CA CYS A 39 -9.44 -18.20 19.91
C CYS A 39 -9.02 -16.74 20.11
N SER A 40 -9.72 -15.79 19.51
CA SER A 40 -9.42 -14.35 19.62
C SER A 40 -10.62 -13.50 19.19
N LYS A 41 -10.64 -12.22 19.60
CA LYS A 41 -11.60 -11.23 19.10
C LYS A 41 -11.53 -11.07 17.58
N LYS A 42 -10.34 -11.20 17.00
CA LYS A 42 -10.15 -11.17 15.54
C LYS A 42 -10.93 -12.30 14.84
N CYS A 43 -10.87 -13.54 15.35
CA CYS A 43 -11.63 -14.66 14.79
C CYS A 43 -13.15 -14.46 14.91
N PHE A 44 -13.63 -13.85 15.99
CA PHE A 44 -15.03 -13.48 16.16
C PHE A 44 -15.48 -12.45 15.11
N TRP A 45 -14.77 -11.32 14.99
CA TRP A 45 -15.14 -10.27 14.05
C TRP A 45 -15.07 -10.71 12.59
N LEU A 46 -14.06 -11.51 12.22
CA LEU A 46 -13.97 -12.07 10.89
C LEU A 46 -15.11 -13.05 10.59
N ASN A 47 -15.60 -13.83 11.58
CA ASN A 47 -16.77 -14.68 11.41
C ASN A 47 -18.04 -13.86 11.18
N ARG A 48 -18.23 -12.78 11.95
CA ARG A 48 -19.36 -11.84 11.78
C ARG A 48 -19.36 -11.17 10.41
N TRP A 49 -18.17 -10.85 9.90
CA TRP A 49 -17.98 -10.28 8.57
C TRP A 49 -18.37 -11.29 7.46
N ASP A 50 -17.93 -12.52 7.57
CA ASP A 50 -18.30 -13.58 6.63
C ASP A 50 -19.81 -13.85 6.62
N GLU A 51 -20.45 -13.89 7.79
CA GLU A 51 -21.92 -14.03 7.94
C GLU A 51 -22.66 -12.83 7.32
N PHE A 52 -22.17 -11.62 7.51
CA PHE A 52 -22.75 -10.42 6.90
C PHE A 52 -22.77 -10.52 5.37
N TRP A 53 -21.64 -10.88 4.75
CA TRP A 53 -21.53 -11.02 3.30
C TRP A 53 -22.35 -12.19 2.75
N GLN A 54 -22.40 -13.31 3.45
CA GLN A 54 -23.25 -14.45 3.08
C GLN A 54 -24.74 -14.08 3.12
N ASN A 55 -25.16 -13.32 4.14
CA ASN A 55 -26.55 -12.85 4.24
C ASN A 55 -26.89 -11.82 3.17
N LEU A 56 -25.91 -10.94 2.82
CA LEU A 56 -26.08 -9.95 1.76
C LEU A 56 -26.21 -10.62 0.38
N SER A 57 -25.44 -11.69 0.11
CA SER A 57 -25.50 -12.44 -1.12
C SER A 57 -26.81 -13.22 -1.25
N LYS A 58 -27.33 -13.82 -0.16
CA LYS A 58 -28.64 -14.49 -0.12
C LYS A 58 -29.77 -13.50 -0.38
N ARG A 59 -29.78 -12.32 0.25
CA ARG A 59 -30.78 -11.27 0.01
C ARG A 59 -30.76 -10.75 -1.43
N LYS A 60 -29.59 -10.63 -2.06
CA LYS A 60 -29.49 -10.30 -3.50
C LYS A 60 -30.10 -11.37 -4.39
N LEU A 61 -29.92 -12.65 -4.10
CA LEU A 61 -30.54 -13.74 -4.86
C LEU A 61 -32.05 -13.73 -4.72
N GLU A 62 -32.58 -13.52 -3.52
CA GLU A 62 -34.05 -13.44 -3.28
C GLU A 62 -34.66 -12.22 -3.95
N LEU A 63 -34.00 -11.07 -3.92
CA LEU A 63 -34.44 -9.87 -4.64
C LEU A 63 -34.41 -10.06 -6.16
N LEU A 64 -33.36 -10.67 -6.72
CA LEU A 64 -33.28 -10.97 -8.16
C LEU A 64 -34.33 -11.99 -8.61
N ALA A 65 -34.65 -12.98 -7.78
CA ALA A 65 -35.73 -13.91 -8.06
C ALA A 65 -37.11 -13.23 -8.02
N GLY A 66 -37.34 -12.34 -7.05
CA GLY A 66 -38.57 -11.55 -6.97
C GLY A 66 -38.76 -10.59 -8.15
N TRP A 67 -37.69 -9.95 -8.60
CA TRP A 67 -37.70 -9.04 -9.75
C TRP A 67 -37.98 -9.79 -11.07
N ASN A 68 -37.44 -11.00 -11.26
CA ASN A 68 -37.71 -11.81 -12.45
C ASN A 68 -39.21 -12.23 -12.54
N VAL A 69 -39.84 -12.55 -11.42
CA VAL A 69 -41.29 -12.88 -11.38
C VAL A 69 -42.13 -11.63 -11.69
N LEU A 70 -41.77 -10.47 -11.13
CA LEU A 70 -42.50 -9.21 -11.40
C LEU A 70 -42.33 -8.75 -12.88
N LEU A 71 -41.14 -8.91 -13.46
CA LEU A 71 -40.89 -8.60 -14.86
C LEU A 71 -41.68 -9.50 -15.79
N THR A 72 -41.78 -10.79 -15.48
CA THR A 72 -42.56 -11.75 -16.29
C THR A 72 -44.04 -11.43 -16.21
N LEU A 73 -44.58 -11.10 -15.06
CA LEU A 73 -45.99 -10.70 -14.89
C LEU A 73 -46.26 -9.35 -15.58
N ALA A 74 -45.32 -8.38 -15.55
CA ALA A 74 -45.47 -7.13 -16.27
C ALA A 74 -45.44 -7.29 -17.78
N LEU A 75 -44.60 -8.18 -18.30
CA LEU A 75 -44.56 -8.51 -19.75
C LEU A 75 -45.85 -9.24 -20.23
N ILE A 76 -46.39 -10.12 -19.41
CA ILE A 76 -47.69 -10.77 -19.71
C ILE A 76 -48.83 -9.73 -19.68
N GLY A 77 -48.83 -8.82 -18.69
CA GLY A 77 -49.79 -7.73 -18.60
C GLY A 77 -49.69 -6.77 -19.79
N ALA A 78 -48.48 -6.39 -20.21
CA ALA A 78 -48.24 -5.56 -21.40
C ALA A 78 -48.69 -6.25 -22.69
N PHE A 79 -48.45 -7.56 -22.82
CA PHE A 79 -48.91 -8.32 -23.99
C PHE A 79 -50.44 -8.40 -24.07
N LEU A 80 -51.13 -8.56 -22.97
CA LEU A 80 -52.58 -8.54 -22.89
C LEU A 80 -53.20 -7.17 -23.15
N LEU A 81 -52.48 -6.06 -22.76
CA LEU A 81 -52.90 -4.69 -23.06
C LEU A 81 -52.71 -4.33 -24.55
N ILE A 82 -51.62 -4.79 -25.15
CA ILE A 82 -51.36 -4.60 -26.61
C ILE A 82 -52.38 -5.37 -27.44
N TRP A 83 -52.80 -6.59 -26.98
CA TRP A 83 -53.80 -7.38 -27.68
C TRP A 83 -55.22 -6.81 -27.58
N ARG A 84 -55.50 -5.99 -26.54
CA ARG A 84 -56.78 -5.25 -26.40
C ARG A 84 -56.82 -3.89 -27.05
N GLY A 85 -55.66 -3.33 -27.40
CA GLY A 85 -55.49 -1.95 -27.90
C GLY A 85 -55.43 -1.77 -29.40
N ALA A 86 -55.68 -2.80 -30.21
CA ALA A 86 -55.80 -2.70 -31.66
C ALA A 86 -57.19 -2.14 -32.09
N GLY A 87 -57.51 -0.95 -31.68
CA GLY A 87 -58.75 -0.26 -32.08
C GLY A 87 -58.86 1.12 -31.46
N HIS A 88 -58.53 2.13 -32.27
CA HIS A 88 -58.77 3.55 -32.22
C HIS A 88 -57.49 4.41 -32.03
N ALA A 89 -57.12 5.03 -33.13
CA ALA A 89 -56.29 6.23 -33.18
C ALA A 89 -57.19 7.43 -32.97
N ASP A 90 -56.81 8.31 -32.01
CA ASP A 90 -57.16 9.73 -32.08
C ASP A 90 -56.26 10.59 -31.20
N SER A 91 -55.76 11.66 -31.86
CA SER A 91 -55.35 12.98 -31.41
C SER A 91 -54.40 13.14 -30.20
N VAL A 92 -53.21 13.60 -30.52
CA VAL A 92 -52.15 14.11 -29.59
C VAL A 92 -52.61 15.48 -29.09
N GLU A 93 -52.86 15.62 -27.78
CA GLU A 93 -52.88 16.89 -27.09
C GLU A 93 -51.57 17.07 -26.30
N ASN A 94 -50.94 18.21 -26.53
CA ASN A 94 -49.75 18.68 -25.79
C ASN A 94 -50.11 18.99 -24.33
N ASN A 95 -49.58 18.23 -23.40
CA ASN A 95 -49.52 18.64 -22.01
C ASN A 95 -48.07 18.91 -21.60
N GLU A 96 -47.77 20.17 -21.34
CA GLU A 96 -46.57 20.61 -20.64
C GLU A 96 -46.63 20.03 -19.21
N ALA A 97 -45.73 19.10 -18.94
CA ALA A 97 -45.59 18.55 -17.57
C ALA A 97 -44.73 19.51 -16.75
N GLU A 98 -45.38 20.09 -15.71
CA GLU A 98 -44.69 20.77 -14.62
C GLU A 98 -43.64 19.83 -13.96
N VAL A 99 -42.39 20.28 -13.93
CA VAL A 99 -41.29 19.58 -13.31
C VAL A 99 -41.45 19.70 -11.79
N SER A 100 -41.85 18.63 -11.14
CA SER A 100 -41.86 18.50 -9.68
C SER A 100 -40.45 18.56 -9.11
N GLU A 101 -40.23 19.45 -8.14
CA GLU A 101 -38.93 19.76 -7.50
C GLU A 101 -38.35 18.64 -6.61
N ASN A 102 -38.95 17.44 -6.56
CA ASN A 102 -38.59 16.39 -5.59
C ASN A 102 -38.36 15.00 -6.19
N GLN A 103 -37.63 14.90 -7.32
CA GLN A 103 -37.12 13.59 -7.72
C GLN A 103 -35.64 13.44 -7.30
N PRO A 104 -35.23 12.28 -6.72
CA PRO A 104 -33.83 12.02 -6.42
C PRO A 104 -33.05 12.00 -7.71
N PHE A 105 -32.06 12.85 -7.76
CA PHE A 105 -31.17 13.09 -8.84
C PHE A 105 -30.45 11.79 -9.26
N MET A 106 -30.67 11.27 -10.45
CA MET A 106 -29.80 10.24 -11.01
C MET A 106 -28.48 10.90 -11.46
N LEU A 107 -27.52 10.92 -10.55
CA LEU A 107 -26.15 11.31 -10.80
C LEU A 107 -25.49 10.24 -11.70
N ALA A 108 -25.15 10.65 -12.90
CA ALA A 108 -24.36 9.94 -13.90
C ALA A 108 -25.12 8.94 -14.80
N ALA A 109 -25.12 9.24 -16.07
CA ALA A 109 -25.32 8.20 -17.09
C ALA A 109 -24.22 7.15 -16.94
N PRO A 110 -24.52 5.85 -17.09
CA PRO A 110 -23.51 4.79 -17.00
C PRO A 110 -22.38 5.07 -18.00
N LEU A 111 -21.14 4.78 -17.59
CA LEU A 111 -19.94 4.94 -18.43
C LEU A 111 -20.10 4.24 -19.79
N ASP A 112 -20.84 3.12 -19.83
CA ASP A 112 -21.13 2.34 -21.02
C ASP A 112 -22.00 3.07 -22.06
N SER A 113 -22.66 4.19 -21.68
CA SER A 113 -23.46 4.99 -22.62
C SER A 113 -22.63 5.94 -23.50
N LEU A 114 -21.34 6.14 -23.15
CA LEU A 114 -20.41 6.90 -23.95
C LEU A 114 -19.88 6.02 -25.09
N LYS A 115 -20.12 6.42 -26.33
CA LYS A 115 -19.57 5.70 -27.49
C LYS A 115 -18.05 5.82 -27.48
N LYS A 116 -17.35 4.68 -27.60
CA LYS A 116 -15.92 4.67 -27.86
C LYS A 116 -15.65 5.40 -29.17
N ILE A 117 -14.91 6.50 -29.12
CA ILE A 117 -14.52 7.24 -30.32
C ILE A 117 -13.48 6.37 -31.05
N SER A 118 -13.79 5.89 -32.23
CA SER A 118 -12.87 5.22 -33.13
C SER A 118 -12.04 6.28 -33.86
N GLY A 119 -10.81 6.50 -33.40
CA GLY A 119 -9.84 7.45 -33.99
C GLY A 119 -8.58 7.50 -33.13
N ASP A 120 -7.55 8.15 -33.62
CA ASP A 120 -6.31 8.37 -32.85
C ASP A 120 -6.65 9.15 -31.58
N ILE A 121 -6.33 8.57 -30.40
CA ILE A 121 -6.56 9.23 -29.13
C ILE A 121 -5.56 10.37 -29.00
N PHE A 122 -6.06 11.60 -28.86
CA PHE A 122 -5.21 12.76 -28.60
C PHE A 122 -4.48 12.55 -27.28
N THR A 123 -3.15 12.75 -27.30
CA THR A 123 -2.27 12.57 -26.13
C THR A 123 -1.54 13.86 -25.84
N GLU A 124 -1.59 14.32 -24.59
CA GLU A 124 -0.90 15.51 -24.11
C GLU A 124 0.06 15.14 -22.98
N ASN A 125 1.24 15.80 -22.95
CA ASN A 125 2.21 15.61 -21.86
C ASN A 125 2.06 16.71 -20.82
N SER A 126 2.08 16.35 -19.54
CA SER A 126 2.03 17.27 -18.41
C SER A 126 3.19 16.99 -17.44
N THR A 127 3.78 18.07 -16.93
CA THR A 127 4.73 18.00 -15.79
C THR A 127 4.05 18.36 -14.47
N SER A 128 2.79 18.80 -14.50
CA SER A 128 1.95 19.05 -13.33
C SER A 128 1.16 17.82 -12.96
N SER A 129 1.01 17.58 -11.66
CA SER A 129 0.11 16.55 -11.10
C SER A 129 -1.39 16.90 -11.25
N GLU A 130 -1.68 18.02 -11.88
CA GLU A 130 -3.04 18.49 -12.15
C GLU A 130 -3.15 18.90 -13.61
N TYR A 131 -4.30 18.60 -14.21
CA TYR A 131 -4.67 19.01 -15.56
C TYR A 131 -5.90 19.92 -15.52
N THR A 132 -5.81 21.09 -16.13
CA THR A 132 -6.92 22.03 -16.18
C THR A 132 -7.67 21.90 -17.51
N LEU A 133 -8.90 21.41 -17.44
CA LEU A 133 -9.80 21.31 -18.58
C LEU A 133 -10.77 22.50 -18.61
N SER A 134 -10.83 23.22 -19.71
CA SER A 134 -11.78 24.32 -19.91
C SER A 134 -12.93 23.88 -20.80
N LEU A 135 -14.17 24.03 -20.31
CA LEU A 135 -15.39 23.70 -21.04
C LEU A 135 -16.34 24.90 -21.08
N LYS A 136 -16.91 25.17 -22.27
CA LYS A 136 -18.04 26.08 -22.40
C LYS A 136 -19.33 25.34 -22.11
N VAL A 137 -20.04 25.74 -21.07
CA VAL A 137 -21.24 25.06 -20.58
C VAL A 137 -22.40 26.04 -20.47
N GLN A 138 -23.64 25.55 -20.60
CA GLN A 138 -24.87 26.32 -20.42
C GLN A 138 -25.54 25.90 -19.11
N ARG A 139 -26.34 26.79 -18.55
CA ARG A 139 -27.13 26.54 -17.34
C ARG A 139 -27.96 25.25 -17.48
N GLY A 140 -27.92 24.39 -16.46
CA GLY A 140 -28.66 23.14 -16.43
C GLY A 140 -27.95 21.96 -17.12
N TRP A 141 -26.80 22.18 -17.77
CA TRP A 141 -26.04 21.10 -18.35
C TRP A 141 -25.36 20.24 -17.27
N ILE A 142 -25.32 18.93 -17.47
CA ILE A 142 -24.69 17.97 -16.60
C ILE A 142 -23.30 17.66 -17.15
N ILE A 143 -22.28 17.80 -16.32
CA ILE A 143 -20.89 17.55 -16.66
C ILE A 143 -20.38 16.39 -15.83
N ASN A 144 -19.89 15.34 -16.50
CA ASN A 144 -19.18 14.25 -15.85
C ASN A 144 -17.82 14.11 -16.50
N ILE A 145 -16.78 13.99 -15.67
CA ILE A 145 -15.40 13.74 -16.08
C ILE A 145 -14.89 12.53 -15.34
N TRP A 146 -14.32 11.59 -16.08
CA TRP A 146 -13.70 10.39 -15.54
C TRP A 146 -12.20 10.40 -15.83
N ARG A 147 -11.44 9.88 -14.92
CA ARG A 147 -10.02 9.56 -15.09
C ARG A 147 -9.81 8.08 -14.79
N ASN A 148 -9.27 7.32 -15.76
CA ASN A 148 -9.06 5.88 -15.63
C ASN A 148 -10.33 5.15 -15.11
N ASP A 149 -11.48 5.49 -15.73
CA ASP A 149 -12.83 4.99 -15.40
C ASP A 149 -13.39 5.40 -14.02
N TRP A 150 -12.67 6.21 -13.23
CA TRP A 150 -13.15 6.76 -11.96
C TRP A 150 -13.71 8.16 -12.15
N PRO A 151 -14.91 8.46 -11.66
CA PRO A 151 -15.49 9.79 -11.73
C PRO A 151 -14.68 10.77 -10.86
N VAL A 152 -14.20 11.86 -11.46
CA VAL A 152 -13.46 12.93 -10.76
C VAL A 152 -14.26 14.23 -10.69
N VAL A 153 -15.21 14.42 -11.60
CA VAL A 153 -16.17 15.53 -11.59
C VAL A 153 -17.54 15.01 -11.95
N SER A 154 -18.58 15.43 -11.21
CA SER A 154 -19.98 15.23 -11.55
C SER A 154 -20.76 16.41 -11.00
N GLU A 155 -21.21 17.31 -11.89
CA GLU A 155 -21.91 18.52 -11.48
C GLU A 155 -22.90 19.02 -12.53
N ILE A 156 -23.77 19.95 -12.10
CA ILE A 156 -24.69 20.68 -12.98
C ILE A 156 -24.22 22.12 -13.08
N ALA A 157 -24.16 22.64 -14.29
CA ALA A 157 -23.85 24.04 -14.52
C ALA A 157 -24.98 24.94 -14.03
N THR A 158 -24.70 25.82 -13.09
CA THR A 158 -25.68 26.76 -12.51
C THR A 158 -25.89 28.01 -13.35
N LYS A 159 -25.00 28.28 -14.32
CA LYS A 159 -25.03 29.42 -15.25
C LYS A 159 -24.26 29.11 -16.53
N ASP A 160 -24.51 29.86 -17.56
CA ASP A 160 -23.71 29.86 -18.80
C ASP A 160 -22.32 30.42 -18.50
N SER A 161 -21.28 29.67 -18.79
CA SER A 161 -19.90 30.12 -18.54
C SER A 161 -18.86 29.26 -19.25
N ASN A 162 -17.64 29.79 -19.35
CA ASN A 162 -16.44 28.95 -19.50
C ASN A 162 -16.01 28.50 -18.11
N ARG A 163 -16.06 27.18 -17.86
CA ARG A 163 -15.65 26.61 -16.58
C ARG A 163 -14.33 25.88 -16.70
N GLN A 164 -13.55 25.99 -15.66
CA GLN A 164 -12.30 25.23 -15.52
C GLN A 164 -12.50 24.12 -14.50
N PHE A 165 -12.08 22.93 -14.88
CA PHE A 165 -12.09 21.73 -14.05
C PHE A 165 -10.66 21.30 -13.82
N VAL A 166 -10.24 21.19 -12.57
CA VAL A 166 -8.93 20.70 -12.19
C VAL A 166 -9.04 19.19 -11.98
N ILE A 167 -8.34 18.44 -12.81
CA ILE A 167 -8.33 16.96 -12.81
C ILE A 167 -7.00 16.52 -12.19
N PRO A 168 -7.00 15.89 -11.01
CA PRO A 168 -5.78 15.35 -10.42
C PRO A 168 -5.28 14.19 -11.28
N LEU A 169 -3.98 14.20 -11.63
CA LEU A 169 -3.34 13.17 -12.44
C LEU A 169 -2.60 12.15 -11.56
N SER A 170 -2.67 10.88 -11.96
CA SER A 170 -1.72 9.86 -11.51
C SER A 170 -0.47 9.89 -12.39
N TYR A 171 0.67 9.50 -11.83
CA TYR A 171 1.89 9.36 -12.64
C TYR A 171 1.66 8.38 -13.79
N ASP A 172 2.23 8.69 -14.97
CA ASP A 172 2.08 8.01 -16.24
C ASP A 172 0.76 8.33 -16.97
N VAL A 173 0.16 7.39 -17.67
CA VAL A 173 -0.99 7.63 -18.54
C VAL A 173 -2.27 7.80 -17.74
N ASN A 174 -3.00 8.86 -18.05
CA ASN A 174 -4.34 9.13 -17.54
C ASN A 174 -5.31 9.17 -18.70
N ASP A 175 -6.21 8.22 -18.77
CA ASP A 175 -7.34 8.24 -19.72
C ASP A 175 -8.42 9.18 -19.18
N ILE A 176 -8.65 10.29 -19.86
CA ILE A 176 -9.66 11.29 -19.50
C ILE A 176 -10.85 11.12 -20.43
N ARG A 177 -12.03 10.97 -19.85
CA ARG A 177 -13.31 10.97 -20.59
C ARG A 177 -14.18 12.09 -20.08
N VAL A 178 -14.83 12.80 -21.00
CA VAL A 178 -15.69 13.94 -20.71
C VAL A 178 -17.02 13.71 -21.37
N GLY A 179 -18.07 13.58 -20.57
CA GLY A 179 -19.45 13.54 -21.04
C GLY A 179 -20.22 14.77 -20.57
N VAL A 180 -20.90 15.43 -21.47
CA VAL A 180 -21.74 16.58 -21.16
C VAL A 180 -23.12 16.36 -21.75
N TRP A 181 -24.17 16.51 -20.95
CA TRP A 181 -25.57 16.36 -21.36
C TRP A 181 -26.30 17.70 -21.23
N ASN A 182 -27.15 18.02 -22.22
CA ASN A 182 -27.97 19.21 -22.17
C ASN A 182 -29.20 19.04 -21.26
N ASN A 183 -30.01 20.09 -21.12
CA ASN A 183 -31.24 20.12 -20.32
C ASN A 183 -32.31 19.08 -20.73
N ARG A 184 -32.20 18.54 -21.97
CA ARG A 184 -33.07 17.49 -22.48
C ARG A 184 -32.44 16.09 -22.28
N GLN A 185 -31.40 16.00 -21.47
CA GLN A 185 -30.64 14.75 -21.24
C GLN A 185 -30.01 14.13 -22.51
N GLN A 186 -29.83 14.95 -23.56
CA GLN A 186 -29.15 14.52 -24.76
C GLN A 186 -27.66 14.80 -24.63
N LEU A 187 -26.84 13.86 -25.11
CA LEU A 187 -25.39 13.98 -25.10
C LEU A 187 -24.96 15.13 -26.03
N ALA A 188 -24.48 16.21 -25.43
CA ALA A 188 -24.01 17.41 -26.14
C ALA A 188 -22.52 17.34 -26.47
N MET A 189 -21.73 16.61 -25.66
CA MET A 189 -20.30 16.39 -25.86
C MET A 189 -19.89 15.03 -25.30
N ASP A 190 -19.11 14.30 -26.08
CA ASP A 190 -18.39 13.10 -25.69
C ASP A 190 -16.97 13.22 -26.21
N ARG A 191 -15.99 13.21 -25.29
CA ARG A 191 -14.58 13.27 -25.65
C ARG A 191 -13.75 12.33 -24.79
N GLN A 192 -12.77 11.71 -25.43
CA GLN A 192 -11.76 10.91 -24.77
C GLN A 192 -10.38 11.36 -25.25
N PHE A 193 -9.45 11.53 -24.30
CA PHE A 193 -8.05 11.85 -24.59
C PHE A 193 -7.16 11.34 -23.46
N GLN A 194 -5.85 11.30 -23.69
CA GLN A 194 -4.87 10.88 -22.70
C GLN A 194 -4.03 12.06 -22.26
N VAL A 195 -3.75 12.11 -20.96
CA VAL A 195 -2.73 13.00 -20.38
C VAL A 195 -1.65 12.17 -19.74
N ILE A 196 -0.41 12.30 -20.23
CA ILE A 196 0.75 11.62 -19.67
C ILE A 196 1.42 12.56 -18.67
N TYR A 197 1.29 12.25 -17.39
CA TYR A 197 1.97 13.01 -16.34
C TYR A 197 3.34 12.41 -16.06
N ARG A 198 4.40 13.23 -16.19
CA ARG A 198 5.78 12.91 -15.86
C ARG A 198 6.33 13.90 -14.86
N SER A 199 6.96 13.40 -13.80
CA SER A 199 7.63 14.21 -12.79
C SER A 199 9.10 13.82 -12.71
N MET A 200 9.99 14.78 -12.86
CA MET A 200 11.44 14.58 -12.68
C MET A 200 11.77 13.98 -11.30
N MET A 201 11.03 14.39 -10.27
CA MET A 201 11.19 13.82 -8.94
C MET A 201 10.87 12.31 -8.94
N VAL A 202 9.71 11.93 -9.50
CA VAL A 202 9.30 10.52 -9.55
C VAL A 202 10.29 9.72 -10.39
N GLU A 203 10.71 10.21 -11.56
CA GLU A 203 11.69 9.52 -12.41
C GLU A 203 13.02 9.29 -11.70
N THR A 204 13.48 10.26 -10.93
CA THR A 204 14.71 10.15 -10.15
C THR A 204 14.58 9.13 -9.01
N LEU A 205 13.43 9.10 -8.33
CA LEU A 205 13.21 8.28 -7.15
C LEU A 205 12.64 6.88 -7.47
N ASN A 206 12.07 6.67 -8.68
CA ASN A 206 11.44 5.42 -9.11
C ASN A 206 12.49 4.32 -9.42
N ARG A 207 13.28 4.00 -8.40
CA ARG A 207 14.30 2.96 -8.47
C ARG A 207 14.54 2.33 -7.10
N SER A 208 15.06 1.11 -7.10
CA SER A 208 15.56 0.46 -5.90
C SER A 208 17.09 0.53 -5.88
N VAL A 209 17.63 1.17 -4.86
CA VAL A 209 19.08 1.29 -4.69
C VAL A 209 19.59 0.07 -3.92
N VAL A 210 20.42 -0.72 -4.54
CA VAL A 210 21.03 -1.94 -3.93
C VAL A 210 22.49 -1.74 -3.56
N ARG A 211 23.10 -0.60 -3.96
CA ARG A 211 24.52 -0.31 -3.77
C ARG A 211 24.80 1.16 -4.07
N GLY A 212 25.79 1.74 -3.38
CA GLY A 212 26.41 3.01 -3.73
C GLY A 212 27.46 2.88 -4.85
N ASN A 213 28.37 3.83 -4.92
CA ASN A 213 29.43 3.85 -5.92
C ASN A 213 30.42 2.68 -5.72
N PRO A 214 30.56 1.75 -6.67
CA PRO A 214 31.45 0.58 -6.53
C PRO A 214 32.94 0.89 -6.59
N VAL A 215 33.33 2.12 -6.98
CA VAL A 215 34.75 2.56 -6.99
C VAL A 215 35.19 3.03 -5.60
N GLN A 216 34.25 3.53 -4.78
CA GLN A 216 34.56 4.07 -3.48
C GLN A 216 34.58 2.98 -2.40
N ARG A 217 35.64 2.99 -1.56
CA ARG A 217 35.72 2.09 -0.39
C ARG A 217 34.84 2.62 0.75
N ARG A 218 33.54 2.66 0.45
CA ARG A 218 32.49 3.01 1.41
C ARG A 218 31.54 1.85 1.59
N VAL A 219 31.01 1.71 2.80
CA VAL A 219 29.99 0.73 3.15
C VAL A 219 28.99 1.37 4.12
N SER A 220 27.71 1.01 4.00
CA SER A 220 26.71 1.43 4.98
C SER A 220 26.23 0.23 5.76
N LEU A 221 26.42 0.28 7.09
CA LEU A 221 25.79 -0.67 8.02
C LEU A 221 24.40 -0.13 8.35
N THR A 222 23.34 -0.74 7.89
CA THR A 222 21.98 -0.24 8.07
C THR A 222 21.17 -1.16 8.97
N PHE A 223 20.25 -0.58 9.75
CA PHE A 223 19.46 -1.30 10.75
C PHE A 223 17.96 -1.04 10.54
N ASP A 224 17.17 -2.12 10.52
CA ASP A 224 15.72 -2.02 10.46
C ASP A 224 15.13 -2.16 11.87
N GLY A 225 14.38 -1.15 12.31
CA GLY A 225 13.64 -1.13 13.57
C GLY A 225 12.18 -1.47 13.35
N GLY A 226 11.82 -2.72 13.59
CA GLY A 226 10.47 -3.27 13.44
C GLY A 226 9.59 -3.06 14.68
N SER A 227 9.34 -4.14 15.45
CA SER A 227 8.50 -4.12 16.65
C SER A 227 9.28 -4.37 17.94
N LEU A 228 10.53 -4.79 17.86
CA LEU A 228 11.42 -5.14 18.97
C LEU A 228 12.56 -4.15 19.12
N ASN A 229 13.06 -4.01 20.35
CA ASN A 229 14.20 -3.17 20.67
C ASN A 229 15.33 -3.90 21.44
N THR A 230 15.22 -5.22 21.61
CA THR A 230 16.23 -6.03 22.30
C THR A 230 17.55 -5.98 21.53
N GLY A 231 18.60 -5.43 22.13
CA GLY A 231 19.90 -5.21 21.49
C GLY A 231 20.08 -3.82 20.87
N ALA A 232 19.02 -2.98 20.82
CA ALA A 232 19.10 -1.64 20.24
C ALA A 232 20.10 -0.73 20.98
N THR A 233 20.09 -0.77 22.31
CA THR A 233 20.98 0.03 23.13
C THR A 233 22.44 -0.36 22.89
N GLU A 234 22.73 -1.66 22.90
CA GLU A 234 24.06 -2.21 22.65
C GLU A 234 24.59 -1.84 21.25
N ILE A 235 23.73 -1.92 20.24
CA ILE A 235 24.10 -1.49 18.87
C ILE A 235 24.46 -0.01 18.85
N LEU A 236 23.64 0.85 19.46
CA LEU A 236 23.86 2.29 19.48
C LEU A 236 25.11 2.64 20.29
N ASP A 237 25.39 1.97 21.41
CA ASP A 237 26.61 2.14 22.19
C ASP A 237 27.85 1.81 21.36
N ILE A 238 27.85 0.66 20.66
CA ILE A 238 28.97 0.26 19.79
C ILE A 238 29.19 1.26 18.67
N LEU A 239 28.13 1.77 18.04
CA LEU A 239 28.23 2.77 16.98
C LEU A 239 28.80 4.11 17.51
N ALA A 240 28.35 4.56 18.68
CA ALA A 240 28.83 5.77 19.34
C ALA A 240 30.29 5.66 19.75
N GLU A 241 30.72 4.56 20.39
CA GLU A 241 32.11 4.28 20.76
C GLU A 241 33.08 4.31 19.58
N ASN A 242 32.57 4.01 18.38
CA ASN A 242 33.35 3.99 17.14
C ASN A 242 33.19 5.23 16.27
N ASP A 243 32.45 6.25 16.71
CA ASP A 243 32.09 7.47 15.96
C ASP A 243 31.46 7.17 14.58
N ILE A 244 30.56 6.20 14.54
CA ILE A 244 29.85 5.80 13.33
C ILE A 244 28.46 6.38 13.34
N ARG A 245 28.13 7.08 12.25
CA ARG A 245 26.76 7.53 11.93
C ARG A 245 26.25 6.79 10.71
N THR A 246 25.09 6.17 10.85
CA THR A 246 24.52 5.30 9.85
C THR A 246 23.05 5.64 9.58
N THR A 247 22.35 4.79 8.83
CA THR A 247 20.92 4.93 8.53
C THR A 247 20.14 3.82 9.19
N VAL A 248 19.08 4.21 9.92
CA VAL A 248 18.13 3.30 10.57
C VAL A 248 16.77 3.48 9.91
N PHE A 249 16.12 2.39 9.50
CA PHE A 249 14.77 2.40 8.94
C PHE A 249 13.76 2.00 10.00
N LEU A 250 12.88 2.92 10.41
CA LEU A 250 11.95 2.69 11.52
C LEU A 250 10.52 2.50 11.04
N THR A 251 9.83 1.53 11.63
CA THR A 251 8.38 1.42 11.50
C THR A 251 7.68 2.49 12.34
N GLY A 252 6.46 2.87 11.95
CA GLY A 252 5.64 3.76 12.77
C GLY A 252 5.33 3.18 14.14
N GLN A 253 5.14 1.86 14.24
CA GLN A 253 4.96 1.17 15.52
C GLN A 253 6.19 1.25 16.42
N PHE A 254 7.40 1.20 15.86
CA PHE A 254 8.63 1.43 16.64
C PHE A 254 8.69 2.85 17.18
N VAL A 255 8.34 3.85 16.36
CA VAL A 255 8.29 5.26 16.78
C VAL A 255 7.30 5.47 17.92
N GLU A 256 6.13 4.87 17.86
CA GLU A 256 5.11 4.96 18.92
C GLU A 256 5.56 4.26 20.21
N LYS A 257 6.20 3.10 20.07
CA LYS A 257 6.50 2.23 21.23
C LYS A 257 7.79 2.62 21.96
N TYR A 258 8.78 3.17 21.24
CA TYR A 258 10.11 3.44 21.76
C TYR A 258 10.59 4.87 21.52
N PRO A 259 9.83 5.90 21.96
CA PRO A 259 10.15 7.31 21.68
C PRO A 259 11.54 7.74 22.17
N ASP A 260 12.00 7.21 23.31
CA ASP A 260 13.30 7.55 23.86
C ASP A 260 14.43 7.00 22.98
N LEU A 261 14.29 5.81 22.44
CA LEU A 261 15.27 5.24 21.49
C LEU A 261 15.29 6.04 20.17
N VAL A 262 14.13 6.46 19.66
CA VAL A 262 14.05 7.32 18.47
C VAL A 262 14.79 8.62 18.69
N ASN A 263 14.58 9.28 19.84
CA ASN A 263 15.28 10.51 20.21
C ASN A 263 16.79 10.28 20.36
N ARG A 264 17.21 9.15 20.92
CA ARG A 264 18.61 8.75 21.01
C ARG A 264 19.23 8.56 19.63
N ILE A 265 18.61 7.74 18.74
CA ILE A 265 19.09 7.50 17.37
C ILE A 265 19.31 8.84 16.65
N LEU A 266 18.36 9.76 16.79
CA LEU A 266 18.44 11.09 16.20
C LEU A 266 19.51 11.96 16.86
N GLY A 267 19.65 11.89 18.20
CA GLY A 267 20.65 12.62 18.99
C GLY A 267 22.09 12.19 18.69
N ASP A 268 22.31 10.89 18.47
CA ASP A 268 23.59 10.30 18.07
C ASP A 268 23.96 10.64 16.61
N GLY A 269 23.08 11.33 15.88
CA GLY A 269 23.31 11.83 14.52
C GLY A 269 23.10 10.79 13.42
N HIS A 270 22.39 9.69 13.70
CA HIS A 270 22.00 8.73 12.67
C HIS A 270 20.92 9.30 11.76
N GLU A 271 20.92 8.87 10.50
CA GLU A 271 19.82 9.13 9.58
C GLU A 271 18.66 8.19 9.89
N ILE A 272 17.42 8.70 9.80
CA ILE A 272 16.23 7.90 10.00
C ILE A 272 15.43 7.86 8.71
N GLY A 273 15.25 6.68 8.14
CA GLY A 273 14.38 6.36 7.01
C GLY A 273 13.09 5.66 7.44
N ASN A 274 12.18 5.49 6.50
CA ASN A 274 10.85 4.94 6.71
C ASN A 274 10.81 3.42 6.44
N HIS A 275 10.17 2.65 7.33
CA HIS A 275 9.99 1.19 7.17
C HIS A 275 8.51 0.78 7.19
N THR A 276 7.62 1.63 6.68
CA THR A 276 6.16 1.52 6.76
C THR A 276 5.64 1.69 8.20
N TYR A 277 4.31 1.67 8.41
CA TYR A 277 3.76 1.84 9.75
C TYR A 277 3.82 0.56 10.59
N ASN A 278 3.26 -0.56 10.07
CA ASN A 278 3.08 -1.80 10.82
C ASN A 278 3.70 -3.03 10.13
N HIS A 279 4.70 -2.82 9.28
CA HIS A 279 5.48 -3.88 8.63
C HIS A 279 4.62 -4.89 7.85
N PRO A 280 3.75 -4.45 6.90
CA PRO A 280 2.87 -5.35 6.17
C PRO A 280 3.61 -6.10 5.07
N HIS A 281 3.11 -7.28 4.69
CA HIS A 281 3.44 -7.88 3.40
C HIS A 281 2.91 -7.01 2.27
N LEU A 282 3.74 -6.73 1.28
CA LEU A 282 3.38 -5.88 0.12
C LEU A 282 3.13 -6.71 -1.13
N THR A 283 3.66 -7.93 -1.17
CA THR A 283 3.51 -8.85 -2.30
C THR A 283 3.05 -10.23 -1.84
N GLN A 284 2.69 -11.07 -2.81
CA GLN A 284 2.33 -12.47 -2.56
C GLN A 284 3.57 -13.38 -2.49
N TYR A 285 4.74 -12.82 -2.12
CA TYR A 285 5.98 -13.61 -2.12
C TYR A 285 5.95 -14.72 -1.08
N ASP A 286 5.39 -14.47 0.09
CA ASP A 286 5.31 -15.50 1.14
C ASP A 286 4.49 -16.73 0.68
N SER A 287 3.35 -16.51 0.04
CA SER A 287 2.43 -17.57 -0.39
C SER A 287 2.76 -18.16 -1.76
N LEU A 288 3.12 -17.34 -2.75
CA LEU A 288 3.30 -17.74 -4.15
C LEU A 288 4.74 -17.73 -4.62
N LYS A 289 5.70 -17.26 -3.80
CA LYS A 289 7.10 -16.99 -4.16
C LYS A 289 7.23 -16.08 -5.40
N LYS A 290 6.30 -15.11 -5.53
CA LYS A 290 6.26 -14.13 -6.63
C LYS A 290 6.04 -12.73 -6.07
N HIS A 291 6.79 -11.76 -6.59
CA HIS A 291 6.64 -10.35 -6.24
C HIS A 291 5.45 -9.67 -6.97
N ILE A 292 4.30 -10.34 -6.99
CA ILE A 292 3.03 -9.75 -7.46
C ILE A 292 2.44 -8.98 -6.26
N THR A 293 1.97 -7.77 -6.48
CA THR A 293 1.32 -6.96 -5.45
C THR A 293 0.20 -7.74 -4.76
N ALA A 294 0.16 -7.75 -3.43
CA ALA A 294 -0.90 -8.41 -2.68
C ALA A 294 -2.25 -7.70 -2.94
N PRO A 295 -3.37 -8.44 -3.00
CA PRO A 295 -4.68 -7.88 -3.40
C PRO A 295 -5.16 -6.71 -2.52
N GLU A 296 -4.79 -6.71 -1.26
CA GLU A 296 -5.11 -5.66 -0.28
C GLU A 296 -4.17 -4.46 -0.34
N VAL A 297 -3.08 -4.55 -1.09
CA VAL A 297 -2.08 -3.49 -1.22
C VAL A 297 -2.39 -2.65 -2.44
N THR A 298 -2.88 -1.45 -2.20
CA THR A 298 -3.10 -0.42 -3.21
C THR A 298 -2.06 0.68 -3.10
N ARG A 299 -2.05 1.58 -4.07
CA ARG A 299 -1.24 2.81 -4.02
C ARG A 299 -1.54 3.63 -2.76
N GLU A 300 -2.81 3.84 -2.46
CA GLU A 300 -3.29 4.58 -1.30
C GLU A 300 -2.89 3.90 0.01
N PHE A 301 -2.99 2.57 0.07
CA PHE A 301 -2.54 1.79 1.22
C PHE A 301 -1.06 2.03 1.51
N LEU A 302 -0.17 1.84 0.51
CA LEU A 302 1.27 2.04 0.71
C LEU A 302 1.61 3.48 1.09
N GLN A 303 1.03 4.45 0.38
CA GLN A 303 1.26 5.87 0.68
C GLN A 303 0.75 6.26 2.06
N HIS A 304 -0.35 5.68 2.53
CA HIS A 304 -0.85 5.88 3.90
C HIS A 304 0.12 5.28 4.93
N GLN A 305 0.66 4.09 4.70
CA GLN A 305 1.67 3.46 5.56
C GLN A 305 2.89 4.38 5.75
N LEU A 306 3.42 4.91 4.66
CA LEU A 306 4.61 5.78 4.69
C LEU A 306 4.30 7.15 5.34
N ARG A 307 3.21 7.81 4.94
CA ARG A 307 2.85 9.12 5.50
C ARG A 307 2.51 9.07 6.99
N ARG A 308 1.86 8.00 7.43
CA ARG A 308 1.54 7.81 8.86
C ARG A 308 2.80 7.72 9.70
N THR A 309 3.78 6.94 9.27
CA THR A 309 5.08 6.82 9.94
C THR A 309 5.80 8.16 10.01
N ASP A 310 5.86 8.90 8.90
CA ASP A 310 6.49 10.21 8.82
C ASP A 310 5.80 11.24 9.73
N SER A 311 4.46 11.21 9.79
CA SER A 311 3.67 12.08 10.66
C SER A 311 3.94 11.80 12.15
N LEU A 312 4.04 10.53 12.54
CA LEU A 312 4.36 10.14 13.92
C LEU A 312 5.78 10.58 14.31
N PHE A 313 6.74 10.34 13.42
CA PHE A 313 8.12 10.77 13.64
C PHE A 313 8.21 12.30 13.75
N PHE A 314 7.54 13.05 12.88
CA PHE A 314 7.48 14.50 12.94
C PHE A 314 6.81 15.00 14.23
N ALA A 315 5.71 14.39 14.65
CA ALA A 315 5.04 14.75 15.89
C ALA A 315 5.93 14.55 17.13
N LEU A 316 6.74 13.48 17.13
CA LEU A 316 7.66 13.18 18.22
C LEU A 316 8.89 14.11 18.24
N THR A 317 9.47 14.38 17.07
CA THR A 317 10.83 14.96 16.99
C THR A 317 10.88 16.39 16.43
N GLY A 318 9.80 16.85 15.79
CA GLY A 318 9.78 18.10 15.02
C GLY A 318 10.61 18.06 13.72
N LYS A 319 11.15 16.89 13.34
CA LYS A 319 11.98 16.71 12.16
C LYS A 319 11.31 15.76 11.15
N LYS A 320 11.70 15.86 9.88
CA LYS A 320 11.27 14.92 8.84
C LYS A 320 12.24 13.74 8.77
N MET A 321 11.71 12.56 8.43
CA MET A 321 12.55 11.43 8.03
C MET A 321 13.33 11.75 6.75
N GLN A 322 14.45 11.07 6.52
CA GLN A 322 15.13 11.12 5.23
C GLN A 322 14.20 10.59 4.14
N PRO A 323 14.30 11.06 2.89
CA PRO A 323 13.44 10.64 1.78
C PRO A 323 13.80 9.22 1.30
N TYR A 324 14.11 8.34 2.23
CA TYR A 324 14.47 6.94 2.00
C TYR A 324 13.48 6.04 2.71
N TRP A 325 13.13 4.95 2.05
CA TRP A 325 12.34 3.91 2.68
C TRP A 325 12.86 2.52 2.34
N ARG A 326 12.57 1.56 3.18
CA ARG A 326 12.85 0.15 2.94
C ARG A 326 11.57 -0.64 3.06
N ALA A 327 11.32 -1.53 2.08
CA ALA A 327 10.13 -2.36 2.08
C ALA A 327 10.28 -3.50 3.11
N PRO A 328 9.26 -3.77 3.93
CA PRO A 328 9.20 -4.97 4.77
C PRO A 328 9.48 -6.23 3.96
N PHE A 329 10.23 -7.17 4.56
CA PHE A 329 10.60 -8.46 3.95
C PHE A 329 11.36 -8.34 2.61
N GLY A 330 11.77 -7.14 2.21
CA GLY A 330 12.32 -6.88 0.87
C GLY A 330 11.30 -7.05 -0.28
N GLU A 331 10.02 -6.97 0.03
CA GLU A 331 8.93 -7.19 -0.91
C GLU A 331 8.65 -5.95 -1.78
N ILE A 332 9.17 -5.97 -3.01
CA ILE A 332 9.02 -4.89 -3.97
C ILE A 332 8.65 -5.40 -5.36
N ASN A 333 8.05 -4.52 -6.14
CA ASN A 333 7.91 -4.62 -7.58
C ASN A 333 7.86 -3.20 -8.18
N PRO A 334 7.82 -3.03 -9.51
CA PRO A 334 7.84 -1.71 -10.13
C PRO A 334 6.71 -0.77 -9.66
N ASP A 335 5.51 -1.29 -9.41
CA ASP A 335 4.38 -0.48 -8.94
C ASP A 335 4.60 0.04 -7.52
N ILE A 336 5.04 -0.83 -6.60
CA ILE A 336 5.32 -0.49 -5.20
C ILE A 336 6.41 0.58 -5.11
N ILE A 337 7.50 0.44 -5.89
CA ILE A 337 8.58 1.44 -5.94
C ILE A 337 8.05 2.78 -6.46
N ARG A 338 7.27 2.77 -7.54
CA ARG A 338 6.68 3.97 -8.14
C ARG A 338 5.74 4.68 -7.18
N TRP A 339 4.84 3.97 -6.49
CA TRP A 339 3.89 4.56 -5.56
C TRP A 339 4.56 5.28 -4.39
N ALA A 340 5.71 4.77 -3.91
CA ALA A 340 6.51 5.45 -2.90
C ALA A 340 7.23 6.68 -3.49
N ALA A 341 7.76 6.58 -4.71
CA ALA A 341 8.42 7.70 -5.41
C ALA A 341 7.46 8.87 -5.66
N GLU A 342 6.18 8.62 -5.93
CA GLU A 342 5.15 9.65 -6.12
C GLU A 342 4.94 10.56 -4.90
N ILE A 343 5.33 10.11 -3.71
CA ILE A 343 5.28 10.89 -2.47
C ILE A 343 6.66 11.25 -1.93
N GLY A 344 7.69 11.14 -2.77
CA GLY A 344 9.03 11.62 -2.48
C GLY A 344 9.97 10.63 -1.82
N TYR A 345 9.66 9.33 -1.80
CA TYR A 345 10.50 8.31 -1.18
C TYR A 345 11.27 7.49 -2.21
N MET A 346 12.60 7.38 -2.05
CA MET A 346 13.47 6.47 -2.78
C MET A 346 13.64 5.15 -2.01
N HIS A 347 13.45 4.02 -2.70
CA HIS A 347 13.63 2.71 -2.09
C HIS A 347 15.10 2.34 -1.93
N ILE A 348 15.50 1.98 -0.71
CA ILE A 348 16.83 1.49 -0.37
C ILE A 348 16.74 0.01 0.00
N TYR A 349 17.35 -0.81 -0.81
CA TYR A 349 17.49 -2.24 -0.58
C TYR A 349 18.82 -2.53 0.14
N TRP A 350 19.27 -3.76 0.15
CA TRP A 350 20.61 -4.16 0.59
C TRP A 350 21.39 -4.83 -0.55
N SER A 351 22.68 -4.89 -0.42
CA SER A 351 23.53 -5.50 -1.44
C SER A 351 23.46 -7.02 -1.38
N ARG A 352 23.53 -7.66 -2.53
CA ARG A 352 23.46 -9.12 -2.63
C ARG A 352 24.48 -9.80 -1.72
N GLY A 353 24.00 -10.64 -0.82
CA GLY A 353 24.81 -11.38 0.13
C GLY A 353 25.22 -10.59 1.37
N LEU A 354 24.72 -9.36 1.57
CA LEU A 354 24.98 -8.52 2.73
C LEU A 354 23.74 -8.44 3.68
N ASP A 355 22.88 -9.44 3.68
CA ASP A 355 21.85 -9.67 4.68
C ASP A 355 22.43 -10.59 5.76
N THR A 356 22.48 -10.13 7.01
CA THR A 356 23.00 -10.89 8.16
C THR A 356 22.05 -11.97 8.64
N ARG A 357 20.79 -11.93 8.24
CA ARG A 357 19.72 -12.85 8.66
C ARG A 357 19.55 -12.93 10.19
N ASP A 358 19.85 -11.85 10.87
CA ASP A 358 19.75 -11.74 12.33
C ASP A 358 18.30 -11.80 12.86
N TRP A 359 17.32 -11.66 11.97
CA TRP A 359 15.90 -11.88 12.25
C TRP A 359 15.53 -13.37 12.43
N ILE A 360 16.41 -14.31 12.02
CA ILE A 360 16.20 -15.74 12.28
C ILE A 360 16.71 -16.05 13.68
N SER A 361 15.81 -16.36 14.61
CA SER A 361 16.15 -16.63 16.01
C SER A 361 16.44 -18.11 16.29
N ASP A 362 15.77 -19.04 15.57
CA ASP A 362 15.95 -20.48 15.76
C ASP A 362 17.12 -21.01 14.92
N PRO A 363 18.20 -21.55 15.56
CA PRO A 363 19.35 -22.14 14.88
C PRO A 363 19.02 -23.31 13.93
N SER A 364 17.89 -23.98 14.13
CA SER A 364 17.44 -25.07 13.25
C SER A 364 16.80 -24.59 11.97
N THR A 365 16.47 -23.30 11.86
CA THR A 365 15.81 -22.72 10.69
C THR A 365 16.80 -22.57 9.52
N LEU A 366 16.36 -23.01 8.34
CA LEU A 366 17.16 -22.88 7.11
C LEU A 366 17.57 -21.43 6.87
N GLY A 367 18.85 -21.18 6.79
CA GLY A 367 19.40 -19.84 6.56
C GLY A 367 19.77 -19.09 7.83
N PHE A 368 19.64 -19.68 9.01
CA PHE A 368 20.26 -19.15 10.23
C PHE A 368 21.76 -18.92 10.00
N GLN A 369 22.27 -17.83 10.53
CA GLN A 369 23.69 -17.49 10.51
C GLN A 369 24.13 -17.09 11.93
N THR A 370 25.24 -17.64 12.38
CA THR A 370 25.90 -17.15 13.59
C THR A 370 26.52 -15.78 13.35
N PRO A 371 26.82 -15.01 14.39
CA PRO A 371 27.54 -13.72 14.25
C PRO A 371 28.86 -13.87 13.48
N SER A 372 29.59 -14.95 13.72
CA SER A 372 30.86 -15.23 13.02
C SER A 372 30.64 -15.49 11.52
N GLU A 373 29.65 -16.30 11.15
CA GLU A 373 29.34 -16.56 9.74
C GLU A 373 28.91 -15.29 9.00
N ALA A 374 28.07 -14.47 9.62
CA ALA A 374 27.66 -13.17 9.05
C ALA A 374 28.86 -12.23 8.89
N TYR A 375 29.73 -12.15 9.90
CA TYR A 375 30.97 -11.38 9.82
C TYR A 375 31.84 -11.81 8.63
N PHE A 376 32.20 -13.10 8.54
CA PHE A 376 33.05 -13.60 7.46
C PHE A 376 32.40 -13.38 6.09
N LYS A 377 31.11 -13.59 5.97
CA LYS A 377 30.37 -13.36 4.73
C LYS A 377 30.44 -11.91 4.25
N ILE A 378 30.43 -10.92 5.19
CA ILE A 378 30.59 -9.51 4.84
C ILE A 378 32.03 -9.24 4.42
N ILE A 379 33.02 -9.68 5.20
CA ILE A 379 34.44 -9.41 4.96
C ILE A 379 34.95 -10.07 3.68
N GLU A 380 34.46 -11.26 3.34
CA GLU A 380 34.83 -11.96 2.09
C GLU A 380 34.32 -11.23 0.82
N LYS A 381 33.37 -10.29 0.96
CA LYS A 381 32.95 -9.41 -0.14
C LYS A 381 34.00 -8.34 -0.51
N ASP A 382 34.99 -8.12 0.36
CA ASP A 382 36.20 -7.34 0.02
C ASP A 382 37.19 -8.23 -0.75
N ASN A 383 36.81 -8.62 -1.93
CA ASN A 383 37.53 -9.53 -2.81
C ASN A 383 38.06 -8.83 -4.06
N ALA A 384 38.69 -9.57 -4.98
CA ALA A 384 39.24 -9.05 -6.21
C ALA A 384 38.21 -8.34 -7.12
N ARG A 385 36.89 -8.58 -6.91
CA ARG A 385 35.80 -7.91 -7.62
C ARG A 385 35.30 -6.66 -6.90
N SER A 386 35.87 -6.35 -5.73
CA SER A 386 35.45 -5.21 -4.89
C SER A 386 33.93 -5.22 -4.58
N GLU A 387 33.38 -6.40 -4.33
CA GLU A 387 31.94 -6.58 -4.12
C GLU A 387 31.42 -5.88 -2.85
N LEU A 388 32.30 -5.50 -1.92
CA LEU A 388 31.96 -4.72 -0.71
C LEU A 388 31.90 -3.22 -0.96
N ASN A 389 32.61 -2.69 -1.97
CA ASN A 389 32.61 -1.27 -2.27
C ASN A 389 31.20 -0.75 -2.59
N GLY A 390 30.79 0.31 -1.92
CA GLY A 390 29.43 0.85 -2.01
C GLY A 390 28.37 -0.06 -1.38
N GLY A 391 28.77 -1.09 -0.62
CA GLY A 391 27.86 -2.09 -0.04
C GLY A 391 26.87 -1.49 0.95
N ILE A 392 25.65 -2.06 0.99
CA ILE A 392 24.62 -1.77 1.98
C ILE A 392 24.35 -3.07 2.73
N VAL A 393 24.69 -3.10 4.02
CA VAL A 393 24.49 -4.24 4.90
C VAL A 393 23.15 -4.12 5.60
N LEU A 394 22.33 -5.18 5.59
CA LEU A 394 21.09 -5.28 6.35
C LEU A 394 21.33 -5.97 7.68
N MET A 395 20.94 -5.29 8.74
CA MET A 395 20.83 -5.79 10.12
C MET A 395 19.52 -5.28 10.72
N HIS A 396 19.13 -5.80 11.89
CA HIS A 396 17.95 -5.36 12.62
C HIS A 396 18.35 -4.73 13.97
N LEU A 397 17.61 -3.70 14.35
CA LEU A 397 17.83 -3.01 15.62
C LEU A 397 17.31 -3.81 16.82
N GLY A 398 16.33 -4.70 16.58
CA GLY A 398 15.76 -5.59 17.56
C GLY A 398 15.90 -7.05 17.17
N THR A 399 16.11 -7.94 18.15
CA THR A 399 16.27 -9.38 17.91
C THR A 399 15.45 -10.20 18.90
N GLU A 400 14.96 -11.36 18.46
CA GLU A 400 14.39 -12.42 19.31
C GLU A 400 15.44 -13.45 19.74
N ARG A 401 16.70 -13.27 19.37
CA ARG A 401 17.78 -14.19 19.75
C ARG A 401 18.11 -14.04 21.23
N GLU A 402 17.93 -15.12 21.99
CA GLU A 402 18.31 -15.18 23.38
C GLU A 402 19.82 -15.37 23.57
N THR A 403 20.45 -16.04 22.59
CA THR A 403 21.90 -16.32 22.59
C THR A 403 22.50 -15.85 21.28
N GLU A 404 23.81 -15.56 21.30
CA GLU A 404 24.56 -15.13 20.11
C GLU A 404 23.93 -13.96 19.36
N PRO A 405 23.67 -12.81 20.00
CA PRO A 405 23.08 -11.66 19.33
C PRO A 405 24.04 -11.16 18.24
N MET A 406 23.47 -10.81 17.07
CA MET A 406 24.27 -10.44 15.91
C MET A 406 25.16 -9.21 16.15
N TYR A 407 24.75 -8.29 17.03
CA TYR A 407 25.56 -7.12 17.37
C TYR A 407 26.93 -7.47 18.03
N SER A 408 27.10 -8.68 18.55
CA SER A 408 28.39 -9.14 19.11
C SER A 408 29.53 -9.14 18.09
N MET A 409 29.22 -9.26 16.81
CA MET A 409 30.22 -9.17 15.73
C MET A 409 30.60 -7.74 15.37
N LEU A 410 29.78 -6.71 15.72
CA LEU A 410 29.98 -5.34 15.25
C LEU A 410 31.34 -4.74 15.60
N PRO A 411 31.86 -4.85 16.84
CA PRO A 411 33.18 -4.27 17.17
C PRO A 411 34.30 -4.82 16.28
N GLY A 412 34.29 -6.14 16.03
CA GLY A 412 35.24 -6.78 15.13
C GLY A 412 35.08 -6.35 13.68
N LEU A 413 33.83 -6.35 13.19
CA LEU A 413 33.50 -5.94 11.83
C LEU A 413 33.93 -4.49 11.57
N ILE A 414 33.59 -3.57 12.46
CA ILE A 414 33.93 -2.15 12.34
C ILE A 414 35.45 -1.95 12.29
N ARG A 415 36.18 -2.59 13.19
CA ARG A 415 37.67 -2.53 13.19
C ARG A 415 38.22 -3.01 11.87
N ASP A 416 37.84 -4.19 11.40
CA ASP A 416 38.40 -4.78 10.20
C ASP A 416 38.02 -4.01 8.93
N LEU A 417 36.83 -3.40 8.89
CA LEU A 417 36.45 -2.49 7.81
C LEU A 417 37.34 -1.25 7.77
N LYS A 418 37.61 -0.64 8.95
CA LYS A 418 38.51 0.53 9.06
C LYS A 418 39.94 0.15 8.68
N ASP A 419 40.45 -0.98 9.15
CA ASP A 419 41.81 -1.48 8.82
C ASP A 419 41.98 -1.78 7.33
N ARG A 420 40.88 -2.09 6.64
CA ARG A 420 40.81 -2.26 5.18
C ARG A 420 40.53 -0.95 4.44
N ASN A 421 40.61 0.20 5.13
CA ASN A 421 40.34 1.53 4.58
C ASN A 421 38.90 1.73 4.04
N PHE A 422 37.91 1.08 4.64
CA PHE A 422 36.52 1.42 4.38
C PHE A 422 36.08 2.58 5.25
N GLU A 423 35.40 3.54 4.62
CA GLU A 423 34.60 4.55 5.33
C GLU A 423 33.21 3.98 5.58
N ILE A 424 32.80 3.85 6.85
CA ILE A 424 31.46 3.40 7.22
C ILE A 424 30.58 4.64 7.29
N VAL A 425 29.53 4.69 6.45
CA VAL A 425 28.77 5.93 6.23
C VAL A 425 27.25 5.66 6.20
N SER A 426 26.48 6.73 6.37
CA SER A 426 25.04 6.73 6.14
C SER A 426 24.69 6.58 4.66
N ILE A 427 23.42 6.26 4.37
CA ILE A 427 22.92 6.13 2.98
C ILE A 427 23.09 7.43 2.21
N SER A 428 22.76 8.60 2.80
CA SER A 428 22.95 9.88 2.11
C SER A 428 24.41 10.06 1.66
N LYS A 429 25.36 9.74 2.54
CA LYS A 429 26.79 9.88 2.22
C LYS A 429 27.30 8.79 1.28
N LEU A 430 26.68 7.61 1.31
CA LEU A 430 27.01 6.52 0.38
C LEU A 430 26.59 6.84 -1.05
N LEU A 431 25.47 7.56 -1.23
CA LEU A 431 24.89 7.88 -2.54
C LEU A 431 25.40 9.19 -3.12
N ASN A 432 25.88 10.10 -2.27
CA ASN A 432 26.46 11.37 -2.71
C ASN A 432 27.99 11.26 -2.66
N PRO A 433 28.70 11.61 -3.76
CA PRO A 433 30.14 11.47 -3.86
C PRO A 433 30.91 12.41 -2.93
#